data_50d35057d52660dc86ececf650918248
#
_entry.id   50d35057d52660dc86ececf650918248
#
_cell.length_a   1.000
_cell.length_b   1.000
_cell.length_c   1.000
_cell.angle_alpha   90.00
_cell.angle_beta   90.00
_cell.angle_gamma   90.00
#
_symmetry.space_group_name_H-M   'P 1'
#
loop_
_entity.id
_entity.type
_entity.pdbx_description
1 polymer ?
#
loop_
_entity_poly.entity_id
_entity_poly.type
_entity_poly.pdbx_seq_one_letter_code
_entity_poly.pdbx_strand_id
1 'polypeptide(L)'
;MSTGNRIHHINLMVDDLARAVEFYGTALGLEPLPTPDLGFPAQFFKINDVQEIHLNELQDVTPERAHFCLRVDDFTDQFRRMKALGAIEIGTWGKIRRLPSGVTQMFVRDPSGNLIELSCEPDQHVDPAIFDEAIFEPEFLEAT
;
A
#
# COMPACT_ATOMS: atom_id res chain seq x y z
N MET A 1 0.54 -16.61 23.35
CA MET A 1 1.93 -17.04 23.19
C MET A 1 2.19 -17.34 21.74
N SER A 2 3.22 -16.79 21.17
CA SER A 2 3.55 -17.07 19.77
C SER A 2 4.21 -18.43 19.68
N THR A 3 3.76 -19.25 18.70
CA THR A 3 4.28 -20.60 18.50
C THR A 3 4.97 -20.78 17.14
N GLY A 4 5.28 -19.68 16.44
CA GLY A 4 5.91 -19.77 15.14
C GLY A 4 6.64 -18.50 14.76
N ASN A 5 7.28 -18.56 13.61
CA ASN A 5 7.91 -17.39 13.01
C ASN A 5 6.85 -16.37 12.60
N ARG A 6 7.22 -15.10 12.65
CA ARG A 6 6.36 -14.02 12.18
C ARG A 6 7.22 -12.94 11.54
N ILE A 7 6.63 -12.21 10.64
CA ILE A 7 7.28 -11.03 10.08
C ILE A 7 7.24 -9.93 11.15
N HIS A 8 8.41 -9.40 11.52
CA HIS A 8 8.51 -8.26 12.45
C HIS A 8 8.38 -6.95 11.70
N HIS A 9 9.09 -6.81 10.59
CA HIS A 9 9.03 -5.60 9.79
C HIS A 9 9.30 -5.90 8.32
N ILE A 10 8.92 -4.95 7.50
CA ILE A 10 9.23 -4.91 6.07
C ILE A 10 10.08 -3.68 5.85
N ASN A 11 11.19 -3.83 5.14
CA ASN A 11 12.06 -2.72 4.80
C ASN A 11 11.87 -2.35 3.34
N LEU A 12 11.53 -1.10 3.09
CA LEU A 12 11.32 -0.59 1.74
C LEU A 12 12.33 0.50 1.42
N MET A 13 12.87 0.44 0.22
CA MET A 13 13.72 1.49 -0.30
C MET A 13 12.86 2.54 -0.99
N VAL A 14 13.09 3.80 -0.67
CA VAL A 14 12.38 4.94 -1.28
C VAL A 14 13.40 5.95 -1.78
N ASP A 15 13.09 6.63 -2.86
CA ASP A 15 13.99 7.63 -3.45
C ASP A 15 13.80 9.03 -2.87
N ASP A 16 12.70 9.28 -2.20
CA ASP A 16 12.38 10.56 -1.56
C ASP A 16 11.63 10.27 -0.26
N LEU A 17 12.36 10.38 0.86
CA LEU A 17 11.81 10.03 2.16
C LEU A 17 10.64 10.93 2.55
N ALA A 18 10.71 12.25 2.26
CA ALA A 18 9.64 13.17 2.64
C ALA A 18 8.32 12.81 1.95
N ARG A 19 8.36 12.46 0.68
CA ARG A 19 7.17 12.03 -0.08
C ARG A 19 6.65 10.69 0.42
N ALA A 20 7.55 9.76 0.74
CA ALA A 20 7.17 8.47 1.30
C ALA A 20 6.51 8.62 2.67
N VAL A 21 7.05 9.46 3.54
CA VAL A 21 6.48 9.73 4.87
C VAL A 21 5.06 10.29 4.75
N GLU A 22 4.84 11.20 3.82
CA GLU A 22 3.49 11.72 3.55
C GLU A 22 2.55 10.61 3.09
N PHE A 23 3.00 9.73 2.22
CA PHE A 23 2.19 8.64 1.72
C PHE A 23 1.83 7.64 2.84
N TYR A 24 2.83 7.12 3.55
CA TYR A 24 2.59 6.10 4.57
C TYR A 24 1.92 6.68 5.82
N GLY A 25 2.32 7.87 6.24
CA GLY A 25 1.78 8.49 7.44
C GLY A 25 0.41 9.13 7.25
N THR A 26 0.21 9.87 6.15
CA THR A 26 -1.03 10.61 5.93
C THR A 26 -2.02 9.81 5.08
N ALA A 27 -1.61 9.34 3.90
CA ALA A 27 -2.54 8.68 3.00
C ALA A 27 -2.94 7.29 3.47
N LEU A 28 -1.98 6.48 3.94
CA LEU A 28 -2.28 5.17 4.51
C LEU A 28 -2.64 5.25 6.00
N GLY A 29 -2.34 6.35 6.67
CA GLY A 29 -2.71 6.57 8.06
C GLY A 29 -1.90 5.78 9.08
N LEU A 30 -0.65 5.40 8.75
CA LEU A 30 0.19 4.67 9.69
C LEU A 30 0.82 5.61 10.71
N GLU A 31 0.98 5.12 11.94
CA GLU A 31 1.57 5.87 13.03
C GLU A 31 3.10 5.89 12.90
N PRO A 32 3.74 7.07 12.85
CA PRO A 32 5.20 7.13 12.83
C PRO A 32 5.78 6.67 14.17
N LEU A 33 6.89 5.95 14.10
CA LEU A 33 7.63 5.48 15.26
C LEU A 33 8.95 6.23 15.40
N PRO A 34 9.48 6.33 16.65
CA PRO A 34 10.84 6.81 16.84
C PRO A 34 11.81 5.97 15.99
N THR A 35 12.64 6.67 15.21
CA THR A 35 13.55 6.01 14.28
C THR A 35 14.98 6.27 14.74
N PRO A 36 15.81 5.23 14.94
CA PRO A 36 17.19 5.43 15.33
C PRO A 36 18.00 6.11 14.22
N ASP A 37 19.09 6.75 14.59
CA ASP A 37 20.02 7.29 13.61
C ASP A 37 20.81 6.13 13.00
N LEU A 38 20.52 5.83 11.75
CA LEU A 38 21.14 4.72 11.02
C LEU A 38 22.28 5.20 10.11
N GLY A 39 22.56 6.51 10.11
CA GLY A 39 23.59 7.08 9.21
C GLY A 39 23.06 7.42 7.83
N PHE A 40 21.76 7.26 7.58
CA PHE A 40 21.08 7.63 6.35
C PHE A 40 19.62 7.99 6.68
N PRO A 41 18.94 8.73 5.77
CA PRO A 41 17.54 9.09 6.04
C PRO A 41 16.63 7.86 6.09
N ALA A 42 15.86 7.76 7.17
CA ALA A 42 14.93 6.65 7.39
C ALA A 42 13.76 7.11 8.24
N GLN A 43 12.64 6.40 8.14
CA GLN A 43 11.47 6.59 8.98
C GLN A 43 10.78 5.24 9.18
N PHE A 44 10.48 4.91 10.43
CA PHE A 44 9.74 3.71 10.79
C PHE A 44 8.29 4.05 11.04
N PHE A 45 7.40 3.12 10.72
CA PHE A 45 5.97 3.23 10.96
C PHE A 45 5.44 1.96 11.62
N LYS A 46 4.46 2.15 12.48
CA LYS A 46 3.74 1.05 13.13
C LYS A 46 2.62 0.55 12.23
N ILE A 47 2.58 -0.76 11.99
CA ILE A 47 1.43 -1.40 11.35
C ILE A 47 0.44 -1.82 12.44
N ASN A 48 0.93 -2.50 13.46
CA ASN A 48 0.17 -2.95 14.63
C ASN A 48 1.15 -3.13 15.80
N ASP A 49 0.70 -3.77 16.88
CA ASP A 49 1.52 -3.90 18.08
C ASP A 49 2.79 -4.75 17.90
N VAL A 50 2.89 -5.52 16.81
CA VAL A 50 3.99 -6.46 16.61
C VAL A 50 4.68 -6.33 15.26
N GLN A 51 4.20 -5.45 14.37
CA GLN A 51 4.75 -5.32 13.01
C GLN A 51 4.96 -3.86 12.62
N GLU A 52 6.01 -3.63 11.85
CA GLU A 52 6.44 -2.30 11.44
C GLU A 52 6.78 -2.25 9.95
N ILE A 53 6.79 -1.05 9.40
CA ILE A 53 7.39 -0.75 8.10
C ILE A 53 8.58 0.17 8.34
N HIS A 54 9.71 -0.15 7.73
CA HIS A 54 10.91 0.69 7.75
C HIS A 54 11.14 1.25 6.36
N LEU A 55 11.21 2.57 6.26
CA LEU A 55 11.55 3.28 5.01
C LEU A 55 12.98 3.73 5.08
N ASN A 56 13.78 3.41 4.07
CA ASN A 56 15.16 3.87 3.94
C ASN A 56 15.34 4.60 2.62
N GLU A 57 15.91 5.80 2.66
CA GLU A 57 16.15 6.56 1.43
C GLU A 57 17.36 6.02 0.69
N LEU A 58 17.16 5.66 -0.57
CA LEU A 58 18.19 5.18 -1.45
C LEU A 58 17.91 5.67 -2.87
N GLN A 59 18.96 5.95 -3.66
CA GLN A 59 18.77 6.55 -4.98
C GLN A 59 18.30 5.57 -6.04
N ASP A 60 18.77 4.34 -6.00
CA ASP A 60 18.45 3.36 -7.03
C ASP A 60 17.38 2.38 -6.54
N VAL A 61 16.13 2.73 -6.83
CA VAL A 61 14.98 1.89 -6.47
C VAL A 61 14.36 1.33 -7.74
N THR A 62 14.26 0.00 -7.83
CA THR A 62 13.61 -0.67 -8.97
C THR A 62 12.54 -1.63 -8.48
N PRO A 63 11.42 -1.11 -7.98
CA PRO A 63 10.35 -1.98 -7.51
C PRO A 63 9.61 -2.59 -8.71
N GLU A 64 9.41 -3.88 -8.66
CA GLU A 64 8.71 -4.61 -9.71
C GLU A 64 7.39 -5.19 -9.18
N ARG A 65 7.30 -6.52 -9.10
CA ARG A 65 6.09 -7.20 -8.66
C ARG A 65 6.14 -7.68 -7.22
N ALA A 66 7.31 -7.68 -6.62
CA ALA A 66 7.43 -8.00 -5.20
C ALA A 66 6.60 -6.98 -4.40
N HIS A 67 5.81 -7.47 -3.48
CA HIS A 67 4.90 -6.62 -2.71
C HIS A 67 4.61 -7.23 -1.35
N PHE A 68 4.00 -6.43 -0.50
CA PHE A 68 3.40 -6.91 0.73
C PHE A 68 1.94 -6.50 0.77
N CYS A 69 1.16 -7.14 1.62
CA CYS A 69 -0.26 -6.86 1.75
C CYS A 69 -0.58 -6.24 3.10
N LEU A 70 -1.34 -5.16 3.08
CA LEU A 70 -1.97 -4.60 4.28
C LEU A 70 -3.45 -4.94 4.26
N ARG A 71 -3.93 -5.56 5.34
CA ARG A 71 -5.34 -5.75 5.56
C ARG A 71 -5.88 -4.48 6.20
N VAL A 72 -6.82 -3.80 5.54
CA VAL A 72 -7.31 -2.49 5.97
C VAL A 72 -8.72 -2.60 6.56
N ASP A 73 -9.04 -1.68 7.48
CA ASP A 73 -10.31 -1.69 8.17
C ASP A 73 -11.45 -1.02 7.38
N ASP A 74 -11.11 -0.12 6.46
CA ASP A 74 -12.09 0.59 5.62
C ASP A 74 -11.58 0.62 4.18
N PHE A 75 -11.88 -0.43 3.44
CA PHE A 75 -11.42 -0.57 2.05
C PHE A 75 -11.98 0.51 1.14
N THR A 76 -13.26 0.85 1.31
CA THR A 76 -13.91 1.87 0.47
C THR A 76 -13.22 3.22 0.61
N ASP A 77 -12.94 3.64 1.85
CA ASP A 77 -12.23 4.90 2.11
C ASP A 77 -10.81 4.86 1.54
N GLN A 78 -10.09 3.76 1.75
CA GLN A 78 -8.74 3.61 1.21
C GLN A 78 -8.74 3.65 -0.32
N PHE A 79 -9.71 3.02 -0.96
CA PHE A 79 -9.83 3.12 -2.42
C PHE A 79 -9.96 4.57 -2.88
N ARG A 80 -10.83 5.33 -2.23
CA ARG A 80 -11.06 6.73 -2.61
C ARG A 80 -9.84 7.60 -2.38
N ARG A 81 -9.09 7.36 -1.30
CA ARG A 81 -7.83 8.07 -1.06
C ARG A 81 -6.78 7.74 -2.11
N MET A 82 -6.61 6.46 -2.41
CA MET A 82 -5.62 6.03 -3.41
C MET A 82 -5.99 6.51 -4.81
N LYS A 83 -7.27 6.51 -5.14
CA LYS A 83 -7.76 7.06 -6.40
C LYS A 83 -7.44 8.56 -6.51
N ALA A 84 -7.70 9.32 -5.46
CA ALA A 84 -7.44 10.75 -5.44
C ALA A 84 -5.95 11.08 -5.63
N LEU A 85 -5.08 10.21 -5.15
CA LEU A 85 -3.63 10.35 -5.30
C LEU A 85 -3.11 9.85 -6.65
N GLY A 86 -3.95 9.17 -7.44
CA GLY A 86 -3.48 8.49 -8.65
C GLY A 86 -2.55 7.32 -8.36
N ALA A 87 -2.68 6.70 -7.18
CA ALA A 87 -1.75 5.67 -6.72
C ALA A 87 -2.18 4.25 -7.08
N ILE A 88 -3.39 4.06 -7.63
CA ILE A 88 -3.89 2.71 -7.93
C ILE A 88 -3.15 2.12 -9.12
N GLU A 89 -2.58 0.93 -8.91
CA GLU A 89 -1.84 0.19 -9.94
C GLU A 89 -2.81 -0.70 -10.71
N ILE A 90 -3.04 -0.39 -11.98
CA ILE A 90 -3.92 -1.17 -12.83
C ILE A 90 -3.16 -2.02 -13.86
N GLY A 91 -1.91 -1.71 -14.11
CA GLY A 91 -1.13 -2.33 -15.18
C GLY A 91 -0.61 -3.72 -14.86
N THR A 92 -0.38 -4.04 -13.58
CA THR A 92 0.21 -5.31 -13.19
C THR A 92 -0.84 -6.41 -13.05
N TRP A 93 -1.91 -6.13 -12.32
CA TRP A 93 -2.97 -7.11 -12.05
C TRP A 93 -4.38 -6.56 -12.28
N GLY A 94 -4.48 -5.46 -12.97
CA GLY A 94 -5.76 -4.86 -13.29
C GLY A 94 -6.38 -4.09 -12.13
N LYS A 95 -7.69 -3.91 -12.23
CA LYS A 95 -8.44 -3.11 -11.27
C LYS A 95 -8.76 -3.89 -10.01
N ILE A 96 -9.42 -3.23 -9.07
CA ILE A 96 -9.89 -3.89 -7.84
C ILE A 96 -10.74 -5.11 -8.17
N ARG A 97 -10.64 -6.12 -7.33
CA ARG A 97 -11.34 -7.39 -7.53
C ARG A 97 -11.83 -7.96 -6.22
N ARG A 98 -12.93 -8.70 -6.33
CA ARG A 98 -13.34 -9.60 -5.27
C ARG A 98 -12.89 -11.01 -5.63
N LEU A 99 -12.10 -11.61 -4.76
CA LEU A 99 -11.59 -12.96 -4.96
C LEU A 99 -12.66 -14.01 -4.62
N PRO A 100 -12.49 -15.27 -5.09
CA PRO A 100 -13.42 -16.35 -4.71
C PRO A 100 -13.55 -16.54 -3.20
N SER A 101 -12.53 -16.20 -2.43
CA SER A 101 -12.57 -16.23 -0.96
C SER A 101 -13.49 -15.18 -0.35
N GLY A 102 -13.94 -14.19 -1.12
CA GLY A 102 -14.69 -13.04 -0.63
C GLY A 102 -13.83 -11.83 -0.28
N VAL A 103 -12.52 -11.99 -0.23
CA VAL A 103 -11.59 -10.88 0.00
C VAL A 103 -11.65 -9.91 -1.18
N THR A 104 -11.77 -8.62 -0.88
CA THR A 104 -11.62 -7.57 -1.90
C THR A 104 -10.21 -7.01 -1.82
N GLN A 105 -9.58 -6.81 -2.97
CA GLN A 105 -8.19 -6.34 -3.05
C GLN A 105 -8.00 -5.31 -4.15
N MET A 106 -6.98 -4.48 -3.95
CA MET A 106 -6.43 -3.58 -4.97
C MET A 106 -4.92 -3.50 -4.78
N PHE A 107 -4.23 -3.05 -5.82
CA PHE A 107 -2.80 -2.79 -5.77
C PHE A 107 -2.55 -1.30 -5.94
N VAL A 108 -1.61 -0.77 -5.17
CA VAL A 108 -1.22 0.63 -5.21
C VAL A 108 0.30 0.73 -5.30
N ARG A 109 0.79 1.88 -5.80
CA ARG A 109 2.20 2.22 -5.78
C ARG A 109 2.46 3.37 -4.83
N ASP A 110 3.50 3.25 -4.00
CA ASP A 110 3.99 4.39 -3.25
C ASP A 110 4.71 5.38 -4.19
N PRO A 111 5.12 6.57 -3.72
CA PRO A 111 5.79 7.54 -4.59
C PRO A 111 7.09 7.05 -5.24
N SER A 112 7.74 6.04 -4.69
CA SER A 112 8.94 5.42 -5.25
C SER A 112 8.64 4.23 -6.15
N GLY A 113 7.36 3.88 -6.31
CA GLY A 113 6.91 2.77 -7.13
C GLY A 113 6.87 1.42 -6.44
N ASN A 114 7.09 1.35 -5.12
CA ASN A 114 6.93 0.10 -4.39
C ASN A 114 5.48 -0.37 -4.47
N LEU A 115 5.29 -1.66 -4.73
CA LEU A 115 3.97 -2.24 -4.91
C LEU A 115 3.41 -2.69 -3.57
N ILE A 116 2.18 -2.32 -3.30
CA ILE A 116 1.47 -2.67 -2.07
C ILE A 116 0.11 -3.23 -2.44
N GLU A 117 -0.25 -4.36 -1.85
CA GLU A 117 -1.60 -4.88 -1.92
C GLU A 117 -2.39 -4.36 -0.72
N LEU A 118 -3.57 -3.79 -0.98
CA LEU A 118 -4.52 -3.42 0.06
C LEU A 118 -5.71 -4.34 -0.06
N SER A 119 -6.13 -4.96 1.05
CA SER A 119 -7.24 -5.90 1.02
C SER A 119 -8.07 -5.78 2.30
N CYS A 120 -9.28 -6.32 2.26
CA CYS A 120 -10.15 -6.35 3.43
C CYS A 120 -10.73 -7.74 3.65
N GLU A 121 -11.18 -7.98 4.88
CA GLU A 121 -11.83 -9.24 5.24
C GLU A 121 -13.12 -9.45 4.43
N PRO A 122 -13.49 -10.72 4.19
CA PRO A 122 -14.69 -11.03 3.38
C PRO A 122 -15.98 -10.43 3.92
N ASP A 123 -16.08 -10.26 5.23
CA ASP A 123 -17.27 -9.74 5.88
C ASP A 123 -17.32 -8.22 5.98
N GLN A 124 -16.25 -7.54 5.56
CA GLN A 124 -16.26 -6.08 5.56
C GLN A 124 -17.18 -5.55 4.46
N HIS A 125 -17.99 -4.55 4.80
CA HIS A 125 -18.80 -3.88 3.80
C HIS A 125 -17.92 -3.05 2.86
N VAL A 126 -18.07 -3.28 1.57
CA VAL A 126 -17.43 -2.50 0.52
C VAL A 126 -18.52 -1.90 -0.35
N ASP A 127 -18.47 -0.58 -0.54
CA ASP A 127 -19.45 0.11 -1.39
C ASP A 127 -19.35 -0.43 -2.83
N PRO A 128 -20.42 -1.05 -3.36
CA PRO A 128 -20.36 -1.61 -4.73
C PRO A 128 -20.05 -0.58 -5.80
N ALA A 129 -20.31 0.69 -5.54
CA ALA A 129 -20.08 1.75 -6.51
C ALA A 129 -18.60 1.87 -6.91
N ILE A 130 -17.67 1.48 -6.03
CA ILE A 130 -16.24 1.60 -6.35
C ILE A 130 -15.81 0.68 -7.49
N PHE A 131 -16.53 -0.43 -7.70
CA PHE A 131 -16.20 -1.36 -8.79
C PHE A 131 -16.52 -0.76 -10.17
N ASP A 132 -17.44 0.20 -10.21
CA ASP A 132 -17.89 0.84 -11.45
C ASP A 132 -17.27 2.23 -11.63
N GLU A 133 -16.34 2.64 -10.77
CA GLU A 133 -15.72 3.95 -10.90
C GLU A 133 -14.79 4.02 -12.11
N ALA A 134 -14.87 5.13 -12.84
CA ALA A 134 -14.27 5.31 -14.15
C ALA A 134 -12.74 5.44 -14.16
N ILE A 135 -12.09 5.29 -13.03
CA ILE A 135 -10.64 5.45 -12.93
C ILE A 135 -9.87 4.56 -13.90
N PHE A 136 -10.47 3.44 -14.27
CA PHE A 136 -9.79 2.45 -15.10
C PHE A 136 -10.01 2.64 -16.60
N GLU A 137 -10.96 3.46 -16.99
CA GLU A 137 -11.38 3.54 -18.38
C GLU A 137 -10.41 4.30 -19.28
N PRO A 138 -10.02 5.54 -18.95
CA PRO A 138 -9.24 6.32 -19.87
C PRO A 138 -7.89 5.71 -20.19
N GLU A 139 -7.21 5.20 -19.19
CA GLU A 139 -5.89 4.60 -19.37
C GLU A 139 -5.93 3.38 -20.26
N PHE A 140 -6.94 2.54 -20.12
CA PHE A 140 -7.06 1.36 -20.97
C PHE A 140 -7.31 1.71 -22.42
N LEU A 141 -8.17 2.69 -22.66
CA LEU A 141 -8.51 3.09 -24.01
C LEU A 141 -7.35 3.76 -24.73
N GLU A 142 -6.55 4.51 -24.02
CA GLU A 142 -5.43 5.22 -24.60
C GLU A 142 -4.18 4.35 -24.76
N ALA A 143 -4.02 3.34 -23.92
CA ALA A 143 -2.87 2.44 -23.98
C ALA A 143 -2.96 1.43 -25.11
N THR A 144 -4.13 1.23 -25.66
CA THR A 144 -4.35 0.33 -26.80
C THR A 144 -4.25 1.06 -28.12
#